data_dd4c4545b52bdc8e802378b5245e6438
#
_entry.id   dd4c4545b52bdc8e802378b5245e6438
#
_cell.length_a   1.000
_cell.length_b   1.000
_cell.length_c   1.000
_cell.angle_alpha   90.00
_cell.angle_beta   90.00
_cell.angle_gamma   90.00
#
_symmetry.space_group_name_H-M   'P 1'
#
loop_
_entity.id
_entity.type
_entity.pdbx_description
1 polymer ?
#
loop_
_entity_poly.entity_id
_entity_poly.type
_entity_poly.pdbx_seq_one_letter_code
_entity_poly.pdbx_strand_id
1 'polypeptide(L)'
;MKINRYMKKSVITIKSDQPVSDAIALFVTHPIGMLPVIDENNKLVGVLALEDVLHLVMPASFDLVKDLDFLHDLGATENASPSSEELHQPVTNIMTSPNSTEIDFTLFHAAAIMTKHGMQDLPVIDHDGKLVGLLSHVDVGRGLIARWHLQATCKGKQE
;
A
#
# COMPACT_ATOMS: atom_id res chain seq x y z
N MET A 1 -8.79 -15.97 -13.22
CA MET A 1 -9.49 -14.79 -12.65
C MET A 1 -8.62 -13.59 -12.93
N LYS A 2 -9.13 -12.65 -13.73
CA LYS A 2 -8.38 -11.45 -14.11
C LYS A 2 -8.51 -10.35 -13.04
N ILE A 3 -7.43 -9.63 -12.78
CA ILE A 3 -7.29 -8.55 -11.81
C ILE A 3 -8.35 -7.46 -11.96
N ASN A 4 -8.68 -7.08 -13.19
CA ASN A 4 -9.59 -5.96 -13.50
C ASN A 4 -11.00 -6.08 -12.90
N ARG A 5 -11.41 -7.28 -12.48
CA ARG A 5 -12.71 -7.53 -11.83
C ARG A 5 -12.72 -7.32 -10.33
N TYR A 6 -11.54 -7.24 -9.72
CA TYR A 6 -11.37 -7.22 -8.27
C TYR A 6 -10.70 -5.95 -7.77
N MET A 7 -9.99 -5.23 -8.65
CA MET A 7 -9.32 -3.99 -8.30
C MET A 7 -10.30 -2.84 -8.07
N LYS A 8 -9.94 -1.97 -7.16
CA LYS A 8 -10.57 -0.66 -7.00
C LYS A 8 -10.04 0.26 -8.11
N LYS A 9 -10.95 0.89 -8.85
CA LYS A 9 -10.60 1.80 -9.97
C LYS A 9 -10.43 3.25 -9.51
N SER A 10 -11.15 3.65 -8.45
CA SER A 10 -10.97 4.96 -7.83
C SER A 10 -9.89 4.85 -6.77
N VAL A 11 -8.69 5.33 -7.10
CA VAL A 11 -7.50 5.25 -6.26
C VAL A 11 -7.13 6.65 -5.80
N ILE A 12 -6.91 6.79 -4.49
CA ILE A 12 -6.35 8.02 -3.93
C ILE A 12 -4.85 7.99 -4.20
N THR A 13 -4.34 9.03 -4.84
CA THR A 13 -2.94 9.15 -5.25
C THR A 13 -2.35 10.46 -4.78
N ILE A 14 -1.04 10.56 -4.82
CA ILE A 14 -0.30 11.81 -4.63
C ILE A 14 0.67 12.00 -5.79
N LYS A 15 0.89 13.25 -6.19
CA LYS A 15 1.88 13.56 -7.21
C LYS A 15 3.29 13.62 -6.63
N SER A 16 4.26 13.25 -7.44
CA SER A 16 5.67 13.14 -7.04
C SER A 16 6.30 14.43 -6.53
N ASP A 17 5.80 15.58 -6.97
CA ASP A 17 6.25 16.92 -6.58
C ASP A 17 5.55 17.48 -5.35
N GLN A 18 4.45 16.85 -4.88
CA GLN A 18 3.72 17.30 -3.71
C GLN A 18 4.52 17.10 -2.42
N PRO A 19 4.34 17.99 -1.42
CA PRO A 19 5.03 17.88 -0.15
C PRO A 19 4.48 16.74 0.73
N VAL A 20 5.29 16.26 1.65
CA VAL A 20 4.92 15.24 2.65
C VAL A 20 3.70 15.66 3.47
N SER A 21 3.53 16.94 3.76
CA SER A 21 2.34 17.46 4.46
C SER A 21 1.03 17.12 3.75
N ASP A 22 1.01 17.12 2.40
CA ASP A 22 -0.17 16.75 1.63
C ASP A 22 -0.47 15.25 1.75
N ALA A 23 0.57 14.41 1.76
CA ALA A 23 0.41 12.98 2.01
C ALA A 23 -0.17 12.72 3.41
N ILE A 24 0.33 13.42 4.44
CA ILE A 24 -0.21 13.32 5.81
C ILE A 24 -1.68 13.70 5.84
N ALA A 25 -2.09 14.78 5.17
CA ALA A 25 -3.49 15.19 5.08
C ALA A 25 -4.37 14.11 4.44
N LEU A 26 -3.88 13.42 3.39
CA LEU A 26 -4.59 12.30 2.77
C LEU A 26 -4.72 11.11 3.70
N PHE A 27 -3.68 10.73 4.44
CA PHE A 27 -3.74 9.64 5.41
C PHE A 27 -4.70 9.94 6.59
N VAL A 28 -4.77 11.19 7.04
CA VAL A 28 -5.68 11.59 8.12
C VAL A 28 -7.14 11.60 7.67
N THR A 29 -7.39 12.00 6.42
CA THR A 29 -8.77 12.15 5.92
C THR A 29 -9.34 10.88 5.30
N HIS A 30 -8.50 9.89 4.99
CA HIS A 30 -8.90 8.64 4.35
C HIS A 30 -8.31 7.43 5.08
N PRO A 31 -9.09 6.37 5.30
CA PRO A 31 -8.62 5.14 5.96
C PRO A 31 -7.81 4.28 4.95
N ILE A 32 -6.64 4.76 4.57
CA ILE A 32 -5.72 4.10 3.63
C ILE A 32 -4.36 3.88 4.28
N GLY A 33 -3.69 2.80 3.94
CA GLY A 33 -2.35 2.47 4.43
C GLY A 33 -1.22 2.81 3.45
N MET A 34 -1.58 3.13 2.18
CA MET A 34 -0.60 3.38 1.13
C MET A 34 -1.17 4.36 0.10
N LEU A 35 -0.30 5.25 -0.38
CA LEU A 35 -0.54 6.18 -1.48
C LEU A 35 0.35 5.82 -2.67
N PRO A 36 -0.21 5.43 -3.81
CA PRO A 36 0.55 5.41 -5.06
C PRO A 36 1.01 6.82 -5.43
N VAL A 37 2.29 6.96 -5.74
CA VAL A 37 2.90 8.21 -6.19
C VAL A 37 2.96 8.20 -7.71
N ILE A 38 2.39 9.21 -8.34
CA ILE A 38 2.29 9.32 -9.80
C ILE A 38 2.98 10.59 -10.31
N ASP A 39 3.43 10.54 -11.56
CA ASP A 39 3.93 11.70 -12.28
C ASP A 39 2.78 12.48 -12.97
N GLU A 40 3.14 13.53 -13.72
CA GLU A 40 2.18 14.34 -14.48
C GLU A 40 1.43 13.56 -15.56
N ASN A 41 1.98 12.44 -16.03
CA ASN A 41 1.40 11.57 -17.05
C ASN A 41 0.58 10.42 -16.46
N ASN A 42 0.33 10.45 -15.14
CA ASN A 42 -0.34 9.39 -14.37
C ASN A 42 0.45 8.06 -14.34
N LYS A 43 1.75 8.10 -14.60
CA LYS A 43 2.62 6.92 -14.44
C LYS A 43 2.96 6.71 -12.97
N LEU A 44 2.95 5.45 -12.55
CA LEU A 44 3.36 5.06 -11.22
C LEU A 44 4.88 5.21 -11.09
N VAL A 45 5.34 6.11 -10.21
CA VAL A 45 6.77 6.37 -9.98
C VAL A 45 7.24 5.91 -8.60
N GLY A 46 6.33 5.68 -7.67
CA GLY A 46 6.64 5.23 -6.33
C GLY A 46 5.40 4.83 -5.56
N VAL A 47 5.62 4.39 -4.33
CA VAL A 47 4.58 4.18 -3.31
C VAL A 47 5.03 4.82 -2.01
N LEU A 48 4.10 5.41 -1.28
CA LEU A 48 4.31 5.96 0.05
C LEU A 48 3.39 5.23 1.02
N ALA A 49 3.95 4.45 1.90
CA ALA A 49 3.21 3.79 2.96
C ALA A 49 3.05 4.73 4.17
N LEU A 50 2.01 4.50 4.97
CA LEU A 50 1.84 5.22 6.24
C LEU A 50 3.06 5.03 7.16
N GLU A 51 3.68 3.86 7.11
CA GLU A 51 4.91 3.52 7.83
C GLU A 51 6.09 4.41 7.45
N ASP A 52 6.24 4.76 6.16
CA ASP A 52 7.30 5.66 5.68
C ASP A 52 7.18 7.06 6.32
N VAL A 53 5.94 7.52 6.53
CA VAL A 53 5.66 8.79 7.21
C VAL A 53 5.95 8.69 8.71
N LEU A 54 5.61 7.57 9.36
CA LEU A 54 5.90 7.35 10.77
C LEU A 54 7.41 7.31 11.06
N HIS A 55 8.20 6.81 10.13
CA HIS A 55 9.66 6.78 10.25
C HIS A 55 10.31 8.17 10.32
N LEU A 56 9.63 9.24 9.91
CA LEU A 56 10.14 10.61 10.09
C LEU A 56 10.32 11.00 11.57
N VAL A 57 9.50 10.44 12.45
CA VAL A 57 9.53 10.74 13.89
C VAL A 57 10.05 9.57 14.74
N MET A 58 10.14 8.38 14.15
CA MET A 58 10.66 7.19 14.83
C MET A 58 12.18 7.17 14.77
N PRO A 59 12.87 6.97 15.88
CA PRO A 59 14.32 6.77 15.87
C PRO A 59 14.68 5.55 15.01
N ALA A 60 15.78 5.62 14.26
CA ALA A 60 16.30 4.51 13.44
C ALA A 60 16.61 3.24 14.27
N SER A 61 16.74 3.38 15.61
CA SER A 61 16.90 2.25 16.54
C SER A 61 15.64 1.41 16.73
N PHE A 62 14.47 1.89 16.28
CA PHE A 62 13.21 1.14 16.40
C PHE A 62 13.22 -0.16 15.59
N ASP A 63 13.86 -0.16 14.44
CA ASP A 63 14.02 -1.35 13.59
C ASP A 63 14.91 -2.43 14.24
N LEU A 64 15.70 -2.06 15.26
CA LEU A 64 16.62 -2.94 15.97
C LEU A 64 16.04 -3.51 17.27
N VAL A 65 14.91 -2.98 17.76
CA VAL A 65 14.29 -3.39 19.02
C VAL A 65 13.46 -4.65 18.80
N LYS A 66 14.07 -5.81 19.07
CA LYS A 66 13.38 -7.11 19.06
C LYS A 66 12.56 -7.37 20.33
N ASP A 67 12.76 -6.58 21.40
CA ASP A 67 12.09 -6.72 22.68
C ASP A 67 11.17 -5.53 22.94
N LEU A 68 9.86 -5.79 22.93
CA LEU A 68 8.82 -4.81 23.20
C LEU A 68 8.81 -4.28 24.64
N ASP A 69 9.54 -4.93 25.56
CA ASP A 69 9.63 -4.50 26.96
C ASP A 69 10.34 -3.14 27.14
N PHE A 70 11.12 -2.72 26.15
CA PHE A 70 11.79 -1.41 26.17
C PHE A 70 10.84 -0.25 25.81
N LEU A 71 9.63 -0.55 25.33
CA LEU A 71 8.65 0.45 24.89
C LEU A 71 7.96 1.19 26.05
N HIS A 72 8.12 0.74 27.28
CA HIS A 72 7.51 1.40 28.44
C HIS A 72 8.05 2.83 28.73
N ASP A 73 9.21 3.19 28.17
CA ASP A 73 9.87 4.49 28.41
C ASP A 73 9.68 5.50 27.24
N LEU A 74 8.83 5.17 26.25
CA LEU A 74 8.65 5.99 25.05
C LEU A 74 7.67 7.16 25.18
N GLY A 75 7.18 7.45 26.37
CA GLY A 75 6.32 8.60 26.63
C GLY A 75 6.88 9.95 26.16
N ALA A 76 8.20 10.03 25.95
CA ALA A 76 8.86 11.22 25.40
C ALA A 76 8.69 11.35 23.87
N THR A 77 8.41 10.24 23.17
CA THR A 77 8.24 10.22 21.69
C THR A 77 6.80 10.44 21.23
N GLU A 78 5.81 10.32 22.11
CA GLU A 78 4.40 10.57 21.75
C GLU A 78 4.13 12.02 21.29
N ASN A 79 4.98 12.96 21.68
CA ASN A 79 4.91 14.36 21.25
C ASN A 79 5.88 14.69 20.10
N ALA A 80 6.59 13.71 19.55
CA ALA A 80 7.48 13.93 18.42
C ALA A 80 6.65 14.27 17.17
N SER A 81 7.07 15.32 16.48
CA SER A 81 6.47 15.72 15.19
C SER A 81 7.58 15.98 14.18
N PRO A 82 7.33 15.74 12.89
CA PRO A 82 8.29 16.07 11.87
C PRO A 82 8.65 17.56 11.89
N SER A 83 9.88 17.88 11.55
CA SER A 83 10.34 19.26 11.38
C SER A 83 9.63 19.93 10.19
N SER A 84 9.66 21.26 10.16
CA SER A 84 9.11 22.02 9.02
C SER A 84 9.77 21.63 7.70
N GLU A 85 11.07 21.33 7.70
CA GLU A 85 11.81 20.88 6.52
C GLU A 85 11.31 19.51 6.03
N GLU A 86 11.13 18.54 6.94
CA GLU A 86 10.58 17.22 6.62
C GLU A 86 9.15 17.30 6.09
N LEU A 87 8.32 18.21 6.60
CA LEU A 87 6.95 18.37 6.13
C LEU A 87 6.85 18.99 4.72
N HIS A 88 7.79 19.88 4.36
CA HIS A 88 7.77 20.57 3.08
C HIS A 88 8.60 19.91 1.99
N GLN A 89 9.38 18.87 2.32
CA GLN A 89 10.10 18.11 1.29
C GLN A 89 9.12 17.37 0.36
N PRO A 90 9.49 17.14 -0.91
CA PRO A 90 8.66 16.37 -1.83
C PRO A 90 8.57 14.92 -1.39
N VAL A 91 7.43 14.27 -1.65
CA VAL A 91 7.21 12.86 -1.29
C VAL A 91 8.22 11.90 -1.92
N THR A 92 8.85 12.30 -3.02
CA THR A 92 9.94 11.54 -3.67
C THR A 92 11.12 11.25 -2.76
N ASN A 93 11.34 12.07 -1.73
CA ASN A 93 12.46 11.87 -0.79
C ASN A 93 12.23 10.71 0.19
N ILE A 94 10.97 10.34 0.44
CA ILE A 94 10.61 9.31 1.40
C ILE A 94 9.83 8.14 0.80
N MET A 95 9.37 8.25 -0.47
CA MET A 95 8.71 7.15 -1.16
C MET A 95 9.66 5.99 -1.44
N THR A 96 9.11 4.80 -1.59
CA THR A 96 9.84 3.61 -2.02
C THR A 96 9.53 3.27 -3.48
N SER A 97 10.40 2.46 -4.10
CA SER A 97 10.18 1.96 -5.46
C SER A 97 8.90 1.13 -5.52
N PRO A 98 8.05 1.30 -6.56
CA PRO A 98 6.77 0.64 -6.61
C PRO A 98 6.93 -0.82 -7.02
N ASN A 99 6.41 -1.74 -6.18
CA ASN A 99 6.02 -3.05 -6.67
C ASN A 99 4.60 -2.93 -7.20
N SER A 100 4.35 -3.40 -8.42
CA SER A 100 3.05 -3.31 -9.08
C SER A 100 2.74 -4.56 -9.89
N THR A 101 1.52 -4.67 -10.37
CA THR A 101 1.11 -5.72 -11.31
C THR A 101 0.39 -5.09 -12.50
N GLU A 102 0.48 -5.73 -13.67
CA GLU A 102 -0.25 -5.29 -14.83
C GLU A 102 -1.71 -5.80 -14.81
N ILE A 103 -2.60 -5.02 -15.40
CA ILE A 103 -4.05 -5.27 -15.42
C ILE A 103 -4.44 -6.63 -16.01
N ASP A 104 -3.62 -7.16 -16.91
CA ASP A 104 -3.89 -8.43 -17.61
C ASP A 104 -3.46 -9.68 -16.84
N PHE A 105 -2.71 -9.53 -15.75
CA PHE A 105 -2.32 -10.64 -14.91
C PHE A 105 -3.49 -11.23 -14.11
N THR A 106 -3.24 -12.33 -13.43
CA THR A 106 -4.23 -13.05 -12.61
C THR A 106 -4.15 -12.64 -11.15
N LEU A 107 -5.25 -12.88 -10.40
CA LEU A 107 -5.24 -12.71 -8.95
C LEU A 107 -4.18 -13.55 -8.25
N PHE A 108 -3.88 -14.74 -8.78
CA PHE A 108 -2.84 -15.60 -8.21
C PHE A 108 -1.45 -14.98 -8.35
N HIS A 109 -1.19 -14.32 -9.49
CA HIS A 109 0.05 -13.57 -9.69
C HIS A 109 0.16 -12.39 -8.71
N ALA A 110 -0.93 -11.64 -8.54
CA ALA A 110 -0.98 -10.55 -7.56
C ALA A 110 -0.74 -11.07 -6.13
N ALA A 111 -1.37 -12.18 -5.74
CA ALA A 111 -1.16 -12.82 -4.45
C ALA A 111 0.32 -13.19 -4.23
N ALA A 112 0.98 -13.75 -5.25
CA ALA A 112 2.38 -14.12 -5.17
C ALA A 112 3.31 -12.90 -4.95
N ILE A 113 3.06 -11.79 -5.65
CA ILE A 113 3.81 -10.54 -5.45
C ILE A 113 3.59 -10.02 -4.02
N MET A 114 2.32 -9.93 -3.59
CA MET A 114 1.98 -9.41 -2.25
C MET A 114 2.63 -10.23 -1.15
N THR A 115 2.56 -11.57 -1.25
CA THR A 115 3.18 -12.48 -0.27
C THR A 115 4.70 -12.35 -0.26
N LYS A 116 5.32 -12.28 -1.44
CA LYS A 116 6.79 -12.18 -1.57
C LYS A 116 7.33 -10.90 -0.91
N HIS A 117 6.60 -9.80 -1.02
CA HIS A 117 7.04 -8.48 -0.57
C HIS A 117 6.35 -7.99 0.70
N GLY A 118 5.51 -8.82 1.34
CA GLY A 118 4.78 -8.45 2.57
C GLY A 118 3.79 -7.31 2.39
N MET A 119 3.21 -7.15 1.18
CA MET A 119 2.37 -6.01 0.83
C MET A 119 0.90 -6.23 1.18
N GLN A 120 0.26 -5.19 1.71
CA GLN A 120 -1.19 -5.15 1.99
C GLN A 120 -1.99 -4.66 0.78
N ASP A 121 -1.42 -3.75 0.01
CA ASP A 121 -1.99 -3.14 -1.18
C ASP A 121 -1.00 -3.24 -2.34
N LEU A 122 -1.50 -3.45 -3.56
CA LEU A 122 -0.71 -3.61 -4.77
C LEU A 122 -1.27 -2.72 -5.87
N PRO A 123 -0.51 -1.71 -6.33
CA PRO A 123 -0.87 -0.90 -7.49
C PRO A 123 -1.02 -1.74 -8.75
N VAL A 124 -2.02 -1.41 -9.55
CA VAL A 124 -2.27 -2.00 -10.86
C VAL A 124 -1.99 -0.97 -11.94
N ILE A 125 -1.15 -1.32 -12.88
CA ILE A 125 -0.76 -0.47 -14.02
C ILE A 125 -1.23 -1.06 -15.34
N ASP A 126 -1.35 -0.21 -16.34
CA ASP A 126 -1.50 -0.63 -17.74
C ASP A 126 -0.12 -0.87 -18.40
N HIS A 127 -0.12 -1.21 -19.68
CA HIS A 127 1.09 -1.47 -20.47
C HIS A 127 1.98 -0.22 -20.66
N ASP A 128 1.43 0.98 -20.47
CA ASP A 128 2.17 2.24 -20.53
C ASP A 128 2.76 2.64 -19.16
N GLY A 129 2.52 1.82 -18.12
CA GLY A 129 2.95 2.09 -16.75
C GLY A 129 2.05 3.07 -16.00
N LYS A 130 0.87 3.41 -16.54
CA LYS A 130 -0.09 4.29 -15.89
C LYS A 130 -0.87 3.55 -14.82
N LEU A 131 -1.12 4.21 -13.70
CA LEU A 131 -1.93 3.66 -12.63
C LEU A 131 -3.40 3.56 -13.08
N VAL A 132 -3.96 2.34 -13.03
CA VAL A 132 -5.35 2.05 -13.42
C VAL A 132 -6.19 1.46 -12.31
N GLY A 133 -5.58 1.08 -11.18
CA GLY A 133 -6.30 0.53 -10.04
C GLY A 133 -5.40 0.19 -8.87
N LEU A 134 -6.05 -0.30 -7.82
CA LEU A 134 -5.41 -0.79 -6.59
C LEU A 134 -6.06 -2.10 -6.17
N LEU A 135 -5.26 -3.09 -5.81
CA LEU A 135 -5.71 -4.35 -5.21
C LEU A 135 -5.32 -4.36 -3.73
N SER A 136 -6.27 -4.63 -2.86
CA SER A 136 -5.94 -4.99 -1.48
C SER A 136 -5.75 -6.50 -1.33
N HIS A 137 -5.00 -6.93 -0.31
CA HIS A 137 -4.87 -8.36 0.02
C HIS A 137 -6.23 -9.01 0.32
N VAL A 138 -7.19 -8.22 0.85
CA VAL A 138 -8.57 -8.68 1.10
C VAL A 138 -9.30 -8.98 -0.21
N ASP A 139 -9.19 -8.09 -1.21
CA ASP A 139 -9.84 -8.28 -2.52
C ASP A 139 -9.27 -9.51 -3.24
N VAL A 140 -7.94 -9.66 -3.19
CA VAL A 140 -7.24 -10.82 -3.76
C VAL A 140 -7.65 -12.11 -3.05
N GLY A 141 -7.58 -12.12 -1.71
CA GLY A 141 -7.94 -13.28 -0.90
C GLY A 141 -9.38 -13.71 -1.13
N ARG A 142 -10.34 -12.78 -1.05
CA ARG A 142 -11.76 -13.06 -1.30
C ARG A 142 -12.01 -13.60 -2.71
N GLY A 143 -11.33 -13.05 -3.72
CA GLY A 143 -11.44 -13.53 -5.09
C GLY A 143 -10.96 -14.97 -5.25
N LEU A 144 -9.88 -15.34 -4.57
CA LEU A 144 -9.33 -16.70 -4.63
C LEU A 144 -10.19 -17.71 -3.86
N ILE A 145 -10.60 -17.41 -2.63
CA ILE A 145 -11.37 -18.35 -1.78
C ILE A 145 -12.82 -18.49 -2.22
N ALA A 146 -13.43 -17.52 -2.89
CA ALA A 146 -14.78 -17.61 -3.43
C ALA A 146 -14.95 -18.83 -4.36
N ARG A 147 -13.90 -19.19 -5.10
CA ARG A 147 -13.89 -20.38 -5.96
C ARG A 147 -13.96 -21.68 -5.15
N TRP A 148 -13.28 -21.73 -4.02
CA TRP A 148 -13.30 -22.92 -3.15
C TRP A 148 -14.66 -23.12 -2.51
N HIS A 149 -15.30 -22.02 -2.09
CA HIS A 149 -16.66 -22.05 -1.53
C HIS A 149 -17.66 -22.65 -2.54
N LEU A 150 -17.62 -22.22 -3.81
CA LEU A 150 -18.48 -22.75 -4.86
C LEU A 150 -18.23 -24.24 -5.12
N GLN A 151 -16.99 -24.71 -5.08
CA GLN A 151 -16.65 -26.11 -5.25
C GLN A 151 -17.16 -26.98 -4.08
N ALA A 152 -17.07 -26.47 -2.84
CA ALA A 152 -17.56 -27.17 -1.66
C ALA A 152 -19.07 -27.32 -1.66
N THR A 153 -19.81 -26.27 -2.08
CA THR A 153 -21.30 -26.31 -2.14
C THR A 153 -21.85 -27.16 -3.27
N CYS A 154 -21.09 -27.32 -4.37
CA CYS A 154 -21.50 -28.23 -5.47
C CYS A 154 -21.31 -29.70 -5.14
N LYS A 155 -20.33 -30.08 -4.31
CA LYS A 155 -20.10 -31.47 -3.90
C LYS A 155 -21.11 -31.99 -2.88
N GLY A 156 -21.72 -31.11 -2.07
CA GLY A 156 -22.74 -31.48 -1.06
C GLY A 156 -24.16 -31.73 -1.60
N LYS A 157 -24.38 -31.67 -2.92
CA LYS A 157 -25.68 -31.93 -3.57
C LYS A 157 -25.76 -33.26 -4.33
N GLN A 158 -24.75 -34.12 -4.18
CA GLN A 158 -24.70 -35.44 -4.85
C GLN A 158 -24.75 -36.61 -3.87
N GLU A 159 -25.21 -36.40 -2.63
CA GLU A 159 -25.58 -37.50 -1.70
C GLU A 159 -27.09 -37.48 -1.45
#